data_984efc0fe7dbe3d2a16211ee26628ccf
#
_entry.id   984efc0fe7dbe3d2a16211ee26628ccf
#
_cell.length_a   1.000
_cell.length_b   1.000
_cell.length_c   1.000
_cell.angle_alpha   90.00
_cell.angle_beta   90.00
_cell.angle_gamma   90.00
#
_symmetry.space_group_name_H-M   'P 1'
#
loop_
_entity.id
_entity.type
_entity.pdbx_description
1 polymer ?
#
loop_
_entity_poly.entity_id
_entity_poly.type
_entity_poly.pdbx_seq_one_letter_code
_entity_poly.pdbx_strand_id
1 'polypeptide(L)'
;MCLLPGWSSAQAPPLSPGEHAFDPAQSRFGFEIRTRFGQRIEGFFPRFEGTVEMLPDGRHQVRLRLFTAYVQIPGKPRYTGWMRGEDFFDAERFPTVSFDSQPFPPELLTSGGALVGTLSIRGVGHTETLTMMPAGCSRPGYDCDVISRGTVLRGRYGMDKWDLALSDRVTFVLRARLTGADAR
;
A
#
# COMPACT_ATOMS: atom_id res chain seq x y z
N MET A 1 27.56 23.93 -30.05
CA MET A 1 27.69 22.50 -29.72
C MET A 1 27.21 22.36 -28.28
N CYS A 2 25.90 22.14 -28.06
CA CYS A 2 25.28 22.07 -26.74
C CYS A 2 25.23 20.60 -26.28
N LEU A 3 25.97 20.31 -25.21
CA LEU A 3 25.90 19.02 -24.55
C LEU A 3 24.65 18.99 -23.66
N LEU A 4 23.72 18.07 -23.95
CA LEU A 4 22.58 17.79 -23.12
C LEU A 4 23.03 16.96 -21.91
N PRO A 5 22.60 17.30 -20.67
CA PRO A 5 22.90 16.46 -19.52
C PRO A 5 22.06 15.18 -19.60
N GLY A 6 22.74 14.03 -19.61
CA GLY A 6 22.12 12.72 -19.57
C GLY A 6 21.33 12.54 -18.27
N TRP A 7 20.06 12.20 -18.38
CA TRP A 7 19.22 11.82 -17.28
C TRP A 7 19.66 10.42 -16.81
N SER A 8 20.31 10.38 -15.66
CA SER A 8 20.61 9.12 -14.98
C SER A 8 19.30 8.52 -14.50
N SER A 9 18.85 7.45 -15.14
CA SER A 9 17.77 6.62 -14.60
C SER A 9 18.28 6.00 -13.31
N ALA A 10 17.79 6.46 -12.18
CA ALA A 10 18.05 5.81 -10.89
C ALA A 10 17.46 4.40 -10.94
N GLN A 11 18.32 3.40 -11.10
CA GLN A 11 17.97 1.99 -10.98
C GLN A 11 17.61 1.69 -9.54
N ALA A 12 16.50 0.98 -9.33
CA ALA A 12 16.15 0.48 -8.02
C ALA A 12 17.31 -0.40 -7.47
N PRO A 13 17.60 -0.34 -6.18
CA PRO A 13 18.66 -1.17 -5.60
C PRO A 13 18.36 -2.66 -5.82
N PRO A 14 19.40 -3.49 -6.01
CA PRO A 14 19.21 -4.94 -6.16
C PRO A 14 18.57 -5.52 -4.91
N LEU A 15 17.64 -6.48 -5.11
CA LEU A 15 16.99 -7.19 -4.01
C LEU A 15 17.98 -8.09 -3.28
N SER A 16 17.83 -8.20 -1.96
CA SER A 16 18.57 -9.15 -1.14
C SER A 16 18.10 -10.60 -1.40
N PRO A 17 18.94 -11.62 -1.20
CA PRO A 17 18.50 -13.01 -1.27
C PRO A 17 17.30 -13.28 -0.35
N GLY A 18 16.23 -13.88 -0.90
CA GLY A 18 14.97 -14.12 -0.16
C GLY A 18 14.00 -12.96 -0.19
N GLU A 19 14.33 -11.85 -0.85
CA GLU A 19 13.46 -10.68 -1.01
C GLU A 19 12.79 -10.69 -2.38
N HIS A 20 11.46 -10.52 -2.40
CA HIS A 20 10.64 -10.54 -3.61
C HIS A 20 9.88 -9.22 -3.73
N ALA A 21 10.07 -8.51 -4.84
CA ALA A 21 9.38 -7.24 -5.09
C ALA A 21 7.93 -7.46 -5.50
N PHE A 22 7.07 -6.49 -5.16
CA PHE A 22 5.72 -6.44 -5.72
C PHE A 22 5.77 -6.11 -7.22
N ASP A 23 4.95 -6.82 -7.99
CA ASP A 23 4.78 -6.57 -9.41
C ASP A 23 3.93 -5.31 -9.63
N PRO A 24 4.48 -4.24 -10.24
CA PRO A 24 3.75 -2.99 -10.41
C PRO A 24 2.62 -3.08 -11.45
N ALA A 25 2.67 -4.05 -12.35
CA ALA A 25 1.64 -4.24 -13.36
C ALA A 25 0.42 -5.02 -12.82
N GLN A 26 0.65 -5.91 -11.86
CA GLN A 26 -0.38 -6.82 -11.34
C GLN A 26 -0.84 -6.47 -9.92
N SER A 27 -0.06 -5.71 -9.15
CA SER A 27 -0.45 -5.28 -7.81
C SER A 27 -1.31 -4.02 -7.85
N ARG A 28 -2.24 -3.92 -6.89
CA ARG A 28 -3.08 -2.72 -6.72
C ARG A 28 -3.28 -2.43 -5.24
N PHE A 29 -2.89 -1.24 -4.84
CA PHE A 29 -3.01 -0.74 -3.48
C PHE A 29 -3.96 0.45 -3.45
N GLY A 30 -5.09 0.27 -2.78
CA GLY A 30 -6.16 1.27 -2.77
C GLY A 30 -6.77 1.46 -1.39
N PHE A 31 -7.70 2.38 -1.32
CA PHE A 31 -8.49 2.67 -0.13
C PHE A 31 -9.90 3.10 -0.51
N GLU A 32 -10.80 2.96 0.46
CA GLU A 32 -12.18 3.39 0.40
C GLU A 32 -12.48 4.31 1.57
N ILE A 33 -13.20 5.38 1.31
CA ILE A 33 -13.79 6.25 2.33
C ILE A 33 -15.25 6.53 1.97
N ARG A 34 -16.11 6.68 2.98
CA ARG A 34 -17.51 7.05 2.78
C ARG A 34 -17.76 8.50 3.16
N THR A 35 -18.58 9.19 2.40
CA THR A 35 -19.16 10.45 2.84
C THR A 35 -20.19 10.18 3.95
N ARG A 36 -20.54 11.22 4.72
CA ARG A 36 -21.63 11.14 5.71
C ARG A 36 -22.98 10.80 5.08
N PHE A 37 -23.14 11.06 3.79
CA PHE A 37 -24.36 10.72 3.02
C PHE A 37 -24.30 9.32 2.39
N GLY A 38 -23.30 8.51 2.76
CA GLY A 38 -23.16 7.12 2.32
C GLY A 38 -22.48 6.91 0.96
N GLN A 39 -22.10 7.98 0.25
CA GLN A 39 -21.38 7.85 -1.00
C GLN A 39 -20.00 7.24 -0.76
N ARG A 40 -19.65 6.20 -1.52
CA ARG A 40 -18.34 5.56 -1.51
C ARG A 40 -17.39 6.31 -2.46
N ILE A 41 -16.23 6.61 -1.96
CA ILE A 41 -15.12 7.20 -2.71
C ILE A 41 -13.96 6.20 -2.64
N GLU A 42 -13.48 5.80 -3.79
CA GLU A 42 -12.34 4.88 -3.92
C GLU A 42 -11.13 5.63 -4.48
N GLY A 43 -9.99 5.37 -3.89
CA GLY A 43 -8.71 5.86 -4.35
C GLY A 43 -7.67 4.75 -4.43
N PHE A 44 -6.60 4.98 -5.17
CA PHE A 44 -5.49 4.04 -5.27
C PHE A 44 -4.16 4.76 -5.49
N PHE A 45 -3.09 4.03 -5.23
CA PHE A 45 -1.72 4.49 -5.41
C PHE A 45 -1.11 3.75 -6.61
N PRO A 46 -1.04 4.38 -7.80
CA PRO A 46 -0.46 3.76 -8.99
C PRO A 46 1.06 3.62 -8.90
N ARG A 47 1.68 4.35 -7.97
CA ARG A 47 3.12 4.30 -7.73
C ARG A 47 3.40 3.82 -6.31
N PHE A 48 4.16 2.76 -6.21
CA PHE A 48 4.55 2.13 -4.94
C PHE A 48 5.88 1.42 -5.09
N GLU A 49 6.49 1.12 -3.96
CA GLU A 49 7.63 0.24 -3.80
C GLU A 49 7.34 -0.73 -2.67
N GLY A 50 7.90 -1.91 -2.73
CA GLY A 50 7.77 -2.84 -1.61
C GLY A 50 8.20 -4.24 -1.96
N THR A 51 8.44 -4.98 -0.89
CA THR A 51 8.99 -6.33 -0.94
C THR A 51 8.32 -7.21 0.10
N VAL A 52 8.37 -8.49 -0.17
CA VAL A 52 8.17 -9.55 0.82
C VAL A 52 9.51 -10.23 1.02
N GLU A 53 10.01 -10.22 2.25
CA GLU A 53 11.23 -10.88 2.66
C GLU A 53 10.90 -12.21 3.33
N MET A 54 11.58 -13.28 2.93
CA MET A 54 11.58 -14.55 3.63
C MET A 54 12.74 -14.56 4.63
N LEU A 55 12.41 -14.54 5.91
CA LEU A 55 13.36 -14.52 7.02
C LEU A 55 14.06 -15.88 7.19
N PRO A 56 15.24 -15.92 7.85
CA PRO A 56 15.96 -17.17 8.10
C PRO A 56 15.19 -18.23 8.88
N ASP A 57 14.20 -17.82 9.67
CA ASP A 57 13.33 -18.71 10.44
C ASP A 57 12.08 -19.19 9.65
N GLY A 58 12.00 -18.85 8.36
CA GLY A 58 10.92 -19.22 7.45
C GLY A 58 9.70 -18.34 7.52
N ARG A 59 9.65 -17.33 8.40
CA ARG A 59 8.57 -16.34 8.42
C ARG A 59 8.74 -15.33 7.29
N HIS A 60 7.63 -14.70 6.93
CA HIS A 60 7.61 -13.63 5.95
C HIS A 60 7.46 -12.27 6.62
N GLN A 61 8.00 -11.23 5.99
CA GLN A 61 7.81 -9.85 6.39
C GLN A 61 7.54 -8.98 5.16
N VAL A 62 6.52 -8.12 5.25
CA VAL A 62 6.15 -7.16 4.19
C VAL A 62 6.68 -5.78 4.53
N ARG A 63 7.27 -5.12 3.54
CA ARG A 63 7.56 -3.68 3.55
C ARG A 63 6.92 -3.05 2.33
N LEU A 64 6.03 -2.08 2.54
CA LEU A 64 5.29 -1.41 1.47
C LEU A 64 5.37 0.10 1.64
N ARG A 65 5.63 0.82 0.55
CA ARG A 65 5.62 2.28 0.46
C ARG A 65 4.77 2.72 -0.71
N LEU A 66 3.79 3.56 -0.43
CA LEU A 66 2.83 4.09 -1.39
C LEU A 66 3.12 5.58 -1.57
N PHE A 67 3.38 6.03 -2.81
CA PHE A 67 3.75 7.43 -3.08
C PHE A 67 2.51 8.32 -3.16
N THR A 68 2.37 9.21 -2.20
CA THR A 68 1.20 10.08 -2.00
C THR A 68 1.02 11.11 -3.12
N ALA A 69 2.11 11.57 -3.74
CA ALA A 69 2.05 12.50 -4.87
C ALA A 69 1.34 11.92 -6.09
N TYR A 70 1.23 10.61 -6.19
CA TYR A 70 0.61 9.91 -7.31
C TYR A 70 -0.77 9.34 -7.00
N VAL A 71 -1.29 9.52 -5.78
CA VAL A 71 -2.63 9.06 -5.41
C VAL A 71 -3.67 9.54 -6.42
N GLN A 72 -4.63 8.69 -6.76
CA GLN A 72 -5.69 8.99 -7.71
C GLN A 72 -7.06 8.59 -7.17
N ILE A 73 -8.05 9.43 -7.46
CA ILE A 73 -9.48 9.14 -7.32
C ILE A 73 -10.06 9.07 -8.74
N PRO A 74 -10.35 7.89 -9.27
CA PRO A 74 -10.79 7.72 -10.65
C PRO A 74 -12.02 8.58 -10.99
N GLY A 75 -11.95 9.28 -12.11
CA GLY A 75 -13.04 10.14 -12.58
C GLY A 75 -13.30 11.41 -11.76
N LYS A 76 -12.47 11.70 -10.74
CA LYS A 76 -12.66 12.84 -9.83
C LYS A 76 -11.36 13.63 -9.63
N PRO A 77 -10.90 14.40 -10.63
CA PRO A 77 -9.62 15.10 -10.57
C PRO A 77 -9.52 16.11 -9.42
N ARG A 78 -10.63 16.78 -9.08
CA ARG A 78 -10.68 17.69 -7.93
C ARG A 78 -10.42 16.95 -6.61
N TYR A 79 -11.02 15.77 -6.42
CA TYR A 79 -10.81 14.96 -5.22
C TYR A 79 -9.38 14.41 -5.16
N THR A 80 -8.81 14.06 -6.31
CA THR A 80 -7.40 13.69 -6.44
C THR A 80 -6.48 14.82 -5.94
N GLY A 81 -6.75 16.07 -6.32
CA GLY A 81 -6.02 17.24 -5.83
C GLY A 81 -6.14 17.41 -4.31
N TRP A 82 -7.34 17.28 -3.77
CA TRP A 82 -7.56 17.37 -2.32
C TRP A 82 -6.82 16.27 -1.55
N MET A 83 -6.82 15.02 -2.05
CA MET A 83 -6.11 13.90 -1.41
C MET A 83 -4.60 14.15 -1.29
N ARG A 84 -4.01 14.88 -2.23
CA ARG A 84 -2.57 15.25 -2.18
C ARG A 84 -2.29 16.44 -1.28
N GLY A 85 -3.30 17.24 -0.98
CA GLY A 85 -3.20 18.46 -0.20
C GLY A 85 -3.01 18.24 1.30
N GLU A 86 -2.77 19.34 2.00
CA GLU A 86 -2.46 19.40 3.44
C GLU A 86 -3.58 18.86 4.36
N ASP A 87 -4.83 18.86 3.90
CA ASP A 87 -5.97 18.34 4.67
C ASP A 87 -6.01 16.80 4.71
N PHE A 88 -5.28 16.14 3.78
CA PHE A 88 -5.22 14.70 3.65
C PHE A 88 -3.79 14.18 3.73
N PHE A 89 -3.19 13.70 2.62
CA PHE A 89 -1.86 13.11 2.68
C PHE A 89 -0.73 14.11 2.84
N ASP A 90 -0.93 15.40 2.51
CA ASP A 90 0.10 16.44 2.53
C ASP A 90 1.38 15.95 1.81
N ALA A 91 1.19 15.63 0.53
CA ALA A 91 2.16 14.86 -0.26
C ALA A 91 3.52 15.57 -0.43
N GLU A 92 3.56 16.90 -0.28
CA GLU A 92 4.81 17.68 -0.35
C GLU A 92 5.68 17.43 0.88
N ARG A 93 5.06 17.31 2.06
CA ARG A 93 5.76 17.08 3.33
C ARG A 93 5.93 15.60 3.64
N PHE A 94 4.96 14.78 3.24
CA PHE A 94 4.91 13.35 3.54
C PHE A 94 4.76 12.55 2.24
N PRO A 95 5.85 12.29 1.54
CA PRO A 95 5.83 11.71 0.19
C PRO A 95 5.33 10.27 0.15
N THR A 96 5.28 9.57 1.29
CA THR A 96 4.88 8.17 1.35
C THR A 96 3.93 7.86 2.51
N VAL A 97 3.03 6.90 2.25
CA VAL A 97 2.39 6.07 3.27
C VAL A 97 3.16 4.75 3.31
N SER A 98 3.54 4.26 4.49
CA SER A 98 4.25 2.98 4.61
C SER A 98 3.52 1.99 5.52
N PHE A 99 3.69 0.71 5.20
CA PHE A 99 3.26 -0.39 6.04
C PHE A 99 4.39 -1.41 6.17
N ASP A 100 4.84 -1.63 7.40
CA ASP A 100 5.87 -2.60 7.76
C ASP A 100 5.23 -3.66 8.65
N SER A 101 5.06 -4.89 8.14
CA SER A 101 4.44 -5.96 8.92
C SER A 101 5.38 -6.49 9.99
N GLN A 102 4.79 -7.03 11.05
CA GLN A 102 5.50 -7.98 11.88
C GLN A 102 5.78 -9.25 11.07
N PRO A 103 6.83 -10.03 11.42
CA PRO A 103 7.05 -11.34 10.82
C PRO A 103 5.84 -12.25 11.04
N PHE A 104 5.38 -12.92 9.98
CA PHE A 104 4.23 -13.81 10.02
C PHE A 104 4.54 -15.17 9.37
N PRO A 105 3.88 -16.25 9.80
CA PRO A 105 4.10 -17.59 9.24
C PRO A 105 3.52 -17.68 7.81
N PRO A 106 4.17 -18.44 6.89
CA PRO A 106 3.72 -18.56 5.50
C PRO A 106 2.31 -19.13 5.36
N GLU A 107 1.85 -19.93 6.32
CA GLU A 107 0.49 -20.49 6.36
C GLU A 107 -0.59 -19.42 6.36
N LEU A 108 -0.28 -18.19 6.85
CA LEU A 108 -1.21 -17.06 6.84
C LEU A 108 -1.67 -16.72 5.41
N LEU A 109 -0.84 -16.97 4.39
CA LEU A 109 -1.18 -16.72 2.99
C LEU A 109 -2.31 -17.64 2.51
N THR A 110 -2.37 -18.87 2.98
CA THR A 110 -3.37 -19.87 2.57
C THR A 110 -4.55 -19.97 3.53
N SER A 111 -4.32 -19.80 4.83
CA SER A 111 -5.40 -19.85 5.84
C SER A 111 -6.13 -18.52 6.01
N GLY A 112 -5.51 -17.41 5.61
CA GLY A 112 -5.98 -16.08 5.97
C GLY A 112 -5.78 -15.77 7.45
N GLY A 113 -6.10 -14.54 7.86
CA GLY A 113 -6.02 -14.12 9.26
C GLY A 113 -5.45 -12.72 9.45
N ALA A 114 -4.99 -12.44 10.66
CA ALA A 114 -4.50 -11.12 11.06
C ALA A 114 -3.05 -10.90 10.60
N LEU A 115 -2.84 -9.88 9.78
CA LEU A 115 -1.52 -9.35 9.44
C LEU A 115 -1.30 -8.06 10.23
N VAL A 116 -0.51 -8.14 11.29
CA VAL A 116 -0.20 -7.01 12.16
C VAL A 116 1.04 -6.29 11.66
N GLY A 117 1.03 -4.96 11.70
CA GLY A 117 2.17 -4.15 11.28
C GLY A 117 2.05 -2.71 11.73
N THR A 118 3.08 -1.93 11.43
CA THR A 118 3.09 -0.49 11.64
C THR A 118 2.66 0.20 10.35
N LEU A 119 1.54 0.90 10.39
CA LEU A 119 1.09 1.80 9.33
C LEU A 119 1.52 3.22 9.68
N SER A 120 2.26 3.85 8.78
CA SER A 120 2.71 5.24 8.95
C SER A 120 2.09 6.13 7.87
N ILE A 121 1.35 7.16 8.30
CA ILE A 121 0.74 8.18 7.45
C ILE A 121 1.09 9.54 8.04
N ARG A 122 1.53 10.47 7.20
CA ARG A 122 1.93 11.84 7.63
C ARG A 122 2.95 11.86 8.77
N GLY A 123 3.90 10.92 8.76
CA GLY A 123 4.92 10.79 9.81
C GLY A 123 4.41 10.22 11.14
N VAL A 124 3.12 9.87 11.24
CA VAL A 124 2.53 9.25 12.43
C VAL A 124 2.40 7.75 12.20
N GLY A 125 3.02 6.95 13.08
CA GLY A 125 3.00 5.48 13.02
C GLY A 125 2.08 4.88 14.09
N HIS A 126 1.22 3.95 13.69
CA HIS A 126 0.40 3.15 14.62
C HIS A 126 0.45 1.68 14.25
N THR A 127 0.37 0.83 15.27
CA THR A 127 0.13 -0.60 15.03
C THR A 127 -1.29 -0.79 14.55
N GLU A 128 -1.42 -1.36 13.36
CA GLU A 128 -2.70 -1.65 12.71
C GLU A 128 -2.76 -3.13 12.32
N THR A 129 -3.96 -3.63 12.17
CA THR A 129 -4.20 -5.01 11.75
C THR A 129 -4.96 -5.02 10.44
N LEU A 130 -4.38 -5.66 9.43
CA LEU A 130 -5.05 -5.99 8.19
C LEU A 130 -5.56 -7.44 8.28
N THR A 131 -6.71 -7.72 7.70
CA THR A 131 -7.19 -9.09 7.52
C THR A 131 -6.71 -9.59 6.16
N MET A 132 -5.85 -10.59 6.15
CA MET A 132 -5.45 -11.32 4.96
C MET A 132 -6.51 -12.35 4.61
N MET A 133 -6.93 -12.34 3.35
CA MET A 133 -7.90 -13.32 2.84
C MET A 133 -7.17 -14.62 2.46
N PRO A 134 -7.78 -15.79 2.66
CA PRO A 134 -7.21 -17.05 2.21
C PRO A 134 -6.95 -17.03 0.69
N ALA A 135 -5.75 -17.37 0.27
CA ALA A 135 -5.44 -17.54 -1.14
C ALA A 135 -5.82 -18.92 -1.64
N GLY A 136 -6.52 -18.98 -2.77
CA GLY A 136 -7.05 -20.23 -3.35
C GLY A 136 -6.08 -20.92 -4.31
N CYS A 137 -4.78 -20.72 -4.23
CA CYS A 137 -3.79 -21.29 -5.13
C CYS A 137 -2.57 -21.82 -4.37
N SER A 138 -1.73 -22.60 -5.06
CA SER A 138 -0.57 -23.27 -4.46
C SER A 138 0.60 -22.32 -4.20
N ARG A 139 0.73 -21.24 -4.98
CA ARG A 139 1.79 -20.23 -4.83
C ARG A 139 1.19 -18.82 -4.72
N PRO A 140 0.65 -18.44 -3.53
CA PRO A 140 0.10 -17.10 -3.29
C PRO A 140 1.11 -16.00 -3.64
N GLY A 141 0.64 -14.95 -4.29
CA GLY A 141 1.47 -13.87 -4.79
C GLY A 141 2.08 -14.13 -6.17
N TYR A 142 2.17 -15.39 -6.59
CA TYR A 142 2.64 -15.76 -7.93
C TYR A 142 1.50 -16.22 -8.83
N ASP A 143 0.74 -17.21 -8.40
CA ASP A 143 -0.34 -17.79 -9.21
C ASP A 143 -1.67 -17.07 -9.00
N CYS A 144 -1.88 -16.47 -7.84
CA CYS A 144 -3.06 -15.67 -7.52
C CYS A 144 -2.72 -14.49 -6.61
N ASP A 145 -3.64 -13.53 -6.52
CA ASP A 145 -3.49 -12.36 -5.68
C ASP A 145 -3.47 -12.73 -4.20
N VAL A 146 -2.59 -12.10 -3.43
CA VAL A 146 -2.71 -11.99 -1.98
C VAL A 146 -3.52 -10.73 -1.68
N ILE A 147 -4.67 -10.91 -1.02
CA ILE A 147 -5.60 -9.82 -0.75
C ILE A 147 -5.63 -9.56 0.76
N SER A 148 -5.43 -8.30 1.14
CA SER A 148 -5.56 -7.85 2.53
C SER A 148 -6.47 -6.64 2.63
N ARG A 149 -7.23 -6.55 3.73
CA ARG A 149 -8.10 -5.41 4.03
C ARG A 149 -7.94 -4.98 5.47
N GLY A 150 -7.97 -3.67 5.70
CA GLY A 150 -7.95 -3.13 7.05
C GLY A 150 -8.61 -1.77 7.13
N THR A 151 -9.31 -1.50 8.21
CA THR A 151 -9.97 -0.21 8.43
C THR A 151 -9.25 0.53 9.55
N VAL A 152 -8.84 1.76 9.25
CA VAL A 152 -8.16 2.66 10.17
C VAL A 152 -8.97 3.93 10.39
N LEU A 153 -8.69 4.65 11.45
CA LEU A 153 -9.29 5.96 11.74
C LEU A 153 -8.34 7.05 11.26
N ARG A 154 -8.76 7.82 10.25
CA ARG A 154 -7.92 8.86 9.64
C ARG A 154 -7.54 9.98 10.62
N GLY A 155 -8.41 10.27 11.59
CA GLY A 155 -8.14 11.26 12.64
C GLY A 155 -6.91 10.91 13.47
N ARG A 156 -6.60 9.63 13.68
CA ARG A 156 -5.37 9.18 14.39
C ARG A 156 -4.08 9.60 13.67
N TYR A 157 -4.16 9.93 12.38
CA TYR A 157 -3.04 10.34 11.54
C TYR A 157 -3.07 11.84 11.21
N GLY A 158 -3.85 12.62 11.99
CA GLY A 158 -3.97 14.07 11.79
C GLY A 158 -4.73 14.48 10.54
N MET A 159 -5.63 13.62 10.04
CA MET A 159 -6.54 13.89 8.91
C MET A 159 -7.97 14.06 9.40
N ASP A 160 -8.18 14.89 10.40
CA ASP A 160 -9.48 15.15 11.06
C ASP A 160 -10.32 16.23 10.39
N LYS A 161 -9.74 17.01 9.48
CA LYS A 161 -10.50 17.96 8.67
C LYS A 161 -11.56 17.23 7.85
N TRP A 162 -12.65 17.92 7.54
CA TRP A 162 -13.78 17.36 6.78
C TRP A 162 -14.64 16.34 7.54
N ASP A 163 -14.59 16.29 8.86
CA ASP A 163 -15.36 15.33 9.68
C ASP A 163 -16.88 15.46 9.50
N LEU A 164 -17.37 16.66 9.14
CA LEU A 164 -18.78 16.88 8.83
C LEU A 164 -19.20 16.26 7.47
N ALA A 165 -18.26 16.04 6.57
CA ALA A 165 -18.52 15.54 5.22
C ALA A 165 -18.08 14.09 5.00
N LEU A 166 -17.00 13.66 5.67
CA LEU A 166 -16.37 12.36 5.48
C LEU A 166 -16.39 11.53 6.76
N SER A 167 -16.50 10.22 6.57
CA SER A 167 -16.30 9.24 7.65
C SER A 167 -14.85 9.30 8.15
N ASP A 168 -14.67 9.10 9.46
CA ASP A 168 -13.33 8.88 10.03
C ASP A 168 -12.73 7.53 9.62
N ARG A 169 -13.54 6.57 9.22
CA ARG A 169 -13.11 5.23 8.84
C ARG A 169 -12.66 5.19 7.38
N VAL A 170 -11.41 4.78 7.18
CA VAL A 170 -10.81 4.52 5.87
C VAL A 170 -10.46 3.04 5.78
N THR A 171 -10.92 2.35 4.76
CA THR A 171 -10.59 0.93 4.53
C THR A 171 -9.53 0.82 3.44
N PHE A 172 -8.36 0.31 3.78
CA PHE A 172 -7.35 -0.08 2.81
C PHE A 172 -7.72 -1.43 2.19
N VAL A 173 -7.54 -1.53 0.87
CA VAL A 173 -7.76 -2.74 0.07
C VAL A 173 -6.50 -2.98 -0.74
N LEU A 174 -5.76 -4.00 -0.38
CA LEU A 174 -4.45 -4.31 -0.94
C LEU A 174 -4.54 -5.61 -1.73
N ARG A 175 -4.12 -5.58 -3.00
CA ARG A 175 -3.94 -6.75 -3.87
C ARG A 175 -2.49 -6.81 -4.27
N ALA A 176 -1.81 -7.85 -3.89
CA ALA A 176 -0.38 -8.01 -4.11
C ALA A 176 -0.06 -9.20 -4.99
N ARG A 177 0.80 -8.96 -5.97
CA ARG A 177 1.51 -9.96 -6.79
C ARG A 177 3.00 -9.71 -6.66
N LEU A 178 3.78 -10.74 -6.81
CA LEU A 178 5.23 -10.69 -6.76
C LEU A 178 5.82 -10.83 -8.17
N THR A 179 6.95 -10.19 -8.38
CA THR A 179 7.74 -10.35 -9.61
C THR A 179 8.31 -11.76 -9.70
N GLY A 180 8.49 -12.28 -10.93
CA GLY A 180 9.11 -13.60 -11.13
C GLY A 180 8.11 -14.77 -11.23
N ALA A 181 6.80 -14.49 -11.35
CA ALA A 181 5.79 -15.52 -11.59
C ALA A 181 6.02 -16.32 -12.90
N ASP A 182 6.71 -15.74 -13.87
CA ASP A 182 6.93 -16.33 -15.21
C ASP A 182 8.25 -17.10 -15.34
N ALA A 183 9.05 -17.17 -14.29
CA ALA A 183 10.28 -17.99 -14.29
C ALA A 183 9.92 -19.45 -13.95
N ARG A 184 9.51 -20.19 -14.96
CA ARG A 184 9.49 -21.66 -14.99
C ARG A 184 10.67 -22.19 -15.77
#